data_e1d7a9c1c66885b494a8f3fff9a9a661
#
_entry.id   e1d7a9c1c66885b494a8f3fff9a9a661
#
_cell.length_a   1.000
_cell.length_b   1.000
_cell.length_c   1.000
_cell.angle_alpha   90.00
_cell.angle_beta   90.00
_cell.angle_gamma   90.00
#
_symmetry.space_group_name_H-M   'P 1'
#
loop_
_entity.id
_entity.type
_entity.pdbx_description
1 polymer ?
#
loop_
_entity_poly.entity_id
_entity_poly.type
_entity_poly.pdbx_seq_one_letter_code
_entity_poly.pdbx_strand_id
1 'polypeptide(L)'
;SGTCAFNCAYCGCRCGRDRSATYCNTPAELASLAVAQASANGHGVFVSSAIYKNADYTQELLAESVKIMRTALGYHGFIHAKVMPGADPLLIAETGRYADRLSVNIEVAQSSGYQKIAKQKNRENILTPMGHIARQILGAKDERQPFAVSQTTQLMAGSTGESDRQIMALSAALYKKYRLKRVYYTPFSYLHEAKGYEEEHLPLQKTPYWRMARLYQADRLTQLYGFTPDDVTPESAPFLQEDLDPKAAWALRHLDQFPV
;
A
#
# COMPACT_ATOMS: atom_id res chain seq x y z
N SER A 1 1.16 16.68 5.81
CA SER A 1 0.06 17.06 6.69
C SER A 1 -0.31 15.95 7.65
N GLY A 2 -0.59 16.31 8.90
CA GLY A 2 -1.11 15.41 9.94
C GLY A 2 -2.64 15.31 10.00
N THR A 3 -3.37 16.10 9.20
CA THR A 3 -4.84 16.10 9.12
C THR A 3 -5.29 15.73 7.72
N CYS A 4 -6.25 14.80 7.63
CA CYS A 4 -6.76 14.28 6.36
C CYS A 4 -8.15 14.85 6.05
N ALA A 5 -8.41 15.15 4.77
CA ALA A 5 -9.74 15.47 4.28
C ALA A 5 -10.65 14.23 4.20
N PHE A 6 -10.06 13.02 4.21
CA PHE A 6 -10.82 11.77 4.18
C PHE A 6 -11.12 11.28 5.60
N ASN A 7 -12.26 10.59 5.73
CA ASN A 7 -12.72 10.00 6.99
C ASN A 7 -12.58 8.46 6.97
N CYS A 8 -11.36 7.95 6.75
CA CYS A 8 -11.14 6.51 6.78
C CYS A 8 -11.18 6.01 8.23
N ALA A 9 -12.07 5.07 8.53
CA ALA A 9 -12.34 4.59 9.89
C ALA A 9 -11.11 4.04 10.63
N TYR A 10 -10.17 3.44 9.92
CA TYR A 10 -8.92 2.87 10.47
C TYR A 10 -7.79 3.89 10.68
N CYS A 11 -7.97 5.14 10.22
CA CYS A 11 -6.85 6.07 10.14
C CYS A 11 -6.84 7.09 11.26
N GLY A 12 -5.74 7.16 11.98
CA GLY A 12 -5.54 8.17 13.03
C GLY A 12 -5.47 9.61 12.51
N CYS A 13 -5.31 9.84 11.20
CA CYS A 13 -5.27 11.17 10.57
C CYS A 13 -6.61 11.62 9.98
N ARG A 14 -7.68 10.83 10.13
CA ARG A 14 -8.99 11.11 9.54
C ARG A 14 -9.56 12.49 9.92
N CYS A 15 -10.42 13.07 9.10
CA CYS A 15 -11.10 14.33 9.40
C CYS A 15 -12.03 14.19 10.64
N GLY A 16 -12.32 15.29 11.30
CA GLY A 16 -13.21 15.33 12.48
C GLY A 16 -12.57 14.83 13.79
N ARG A 17 -11.31 14.42 13.77
CA ARG A 17 -10.58 14.07 14.99
C ARG A 17 -9.97 15.32 15.59
N ASP A 18 -10.27 15.56 16.87
CA ASP A 18 -9.65 16.66 17.62
C ASP A 18 -8.15 16.37 17.80
N ARG A 19 -7.31 17.20 17.21
CA ARG A 19 -5.87 17.17 17.36
C ARG A 19 -5.40 18.54 17.79
N SER A 20 -4.84 18.61 18.97
CA SER A 20 -4.26 19.82 19.54
C SER A 20 -3.07 20.39 18.76
N ALA A 21 -2.50 19.64 17.81
CA ALA A 21 -1.43 20.10 16.93
C ALA A 21 -1.59 19.51 15.52
N THR A 22 -2.13 20.30 14.62
CA THR A 22 -2.07 20.01 13.17
C THR A 22 -0.86 20.73 12.59
N TYR A 23 0.06 19.96 11.99
CA TYR A 23 1.19 20.53 11.25
C TYR A 23 1.05 20.21 9.77
N CYS A 24 1.49 21.13 8.94
CA CYS A 24 1.62 20.92 7.50
C CYS A 24 2.98 21.49 7.08
N ASN A 25 3.93 20.62 6.81
CA ASN A 25 5.21 21.04 6.28
C ASN A 25 5.07 21.56 4.85
N THR A 26 5.79 22.59 4.50
CA THR A 26 6.01 22.98 3.13
C THR A 26 6.83 21.91 2.38
N PRO A 27 6.79 21.87 1.05
CA PRO A 27 7.63 20.94 0.27
C PRO A 27 9.11 21.02 0.61
N ALA A 28 9.63 22.22 0.82
CA ALA A 28 11.04 22.44 1.16
C ALA A 28 11.40 21.92 2.56
N GLU A 29 10.55 22.16 3.55
CA GLU A 29 10.72 21.63 4.91
C GLU A 29 10.67 20.09 4.92
N LEU A 30 9.68 19.51 4.23
CA LEU A 30 9.56 18.06 4.13
C LEU A 30 10.79 17.44 3.45
N ALA A 31 11.26 18.04 2.36
CA ALA A 31 12.44 17.58 1.63
C ALA A 31 13.69 17.61 2.52
N SER A 32 13.92 18.74 3.21
CA SER A 32 15.08 18.92 4.08
C SER A 32 15.08 17.93 5.26
N LEU A 33 13.93 17.76 5.93
CA LEU A 33 13.78 16.81 7.03
C LEU A 33 14.00 15.36 6.57
N ALA A 34 13.41 14.98 5.44
CA ALA A 34 13.52 13.63 4.91
C ALA A 34 14.96 13.27 4.51
N VAL A 35 15.66 14.19 3.82
CA VAL A 35 17.06 14.00 3.42
C VAL A 35 17.98 13.95 4.64
N ALA A 36 17.79 14.83 5.61
CA ALA A 36 18.56 14.81 6.86
C ALA A 36 18.41 13.49 7.63
N GLN A 37 17.17 13.00 7.77
CA GLN A 37 16.92 11.71 8.40
C GLN A 37 17.52 10.52 7.62
N ALA A 38 17.39 10.52 6.31
CA ALA A 38 17.94 9.46 5.47
C ALA A 38 19.46 9.41 5.55
N SER A 39 20.13 10.57 5.52
CA SER A 39 21.58 10.67 5.66
C SER A 39 22.08 10.21 7.02
N ALA A 40 21.37 10.55 8.09
CA ALA A 40 21.73 10.13 9.46
C ALA A 40 21.59 8.61 9.68
N ASN A 41 20.62 7.97 9.04
CA ASN A 41 20.28 6.56 9.28
C ASN A 41 20.81 5.60 8.18
N GLY A 42 21.36 6.10 7.09
CA GLY A 42 21.82 5.28 5.97
C GLY A 42 20.68 4.57 5.20
N HIS A 43 19.46 5.08 5.28
CA HIS A 43 18.27 4.48 4.65
C HIS A 43 17.71 5.36 3.54
N GLY A 44 16.86 4.76 2.68
CA GLY A 44 16.08 5.52 1.72
C GLY A 44 14.95 6.30 2.39
N VAL A 45 14.33 7.18 1.61
CA VAL A 45 13.21 8.01 2.03
C VAL A 45 11.89 7.37 1.62
N PHE A 46 10.91 7.32 2.53
CA PHE A 46 9.50 7.08 2.21
C PHE A 46 8.70 8.35 2.46
N VAL A 47 8.21 8.95 1.38
CA VAL A 47 7.43 10.20 1.44
C VAL A 47 5.95 9.90 1.35
N SER A 48 5.20 10.34 2.35
CA SER A 48 3.75 10.16 2.45
C SER A 48 3.11 11.38 3.10
N SER A 49 1.80 11.54 2.90
CA SER A 49 1.00 12.57 3.53
C SER A 49 -0.41 12.07 3.83
N ALA A 50 -1.08 12.66 4.80
CA ALA A 50 -2.53 12.71 4.83
C ALA A 50 -3.03 13.55 3.64
N ILE A 51 -4.25 13.31 3.16
CA ILE A 51 -4.84 14.10 2.07
C ILE A 51 -5.22 15.48 2.62
N TYR A 52 -4.43 16.48 2.25
CA TYR A 52 -4.66 17.87 2.64
C TYR A 52 -5.46 18.59 1.55
N LYS A 53 -6.60 19.14 1.89
CA LYS A 53 -7.61 19.70 0.98
C LYS A 53 -8.21 18.64 0.03
N ASN A 54 -7.49 18.21 -0.98
CA ASN A 54 -7.88 17.17 -1.93
C ASN A 54 -6.66 16.36 -2.42
N ALA A 55 -6.92 15.34 -3.26
CA ALA A 55 -5.88 14.42 -3.75
C ALA A 55 -4.83 15.14 -4.61
N ASP A 56 -5.28 15.99 -5.55
CA ASP A 56 -4.39 16.67 -6.50
C ASP A 56 -3.49 17.68 -5.80
N TYR A 57 -4.04 18.53 -4.95
CA TYR A 57 -3.23 19.47 -4.17
C TYR A 57 -2.19 18.76 -3.29
N THR A 58 -2.56 17.64 -2.69
CA THR A 58 -1.61 16.85 -1.88
C THR A 58 -0.54 16.20 -2.75
N GLN A 59 -0.93 15.69 -3.91
CA GLN A 59 0.02 15.09 -4.86
C GLN A 59 0.99 16.12 -5.43
N GLU A 60 0.53 17.33 -5.70
CA GLU A 60 1.38 18.46 -6.12
C GLU A 60 2.46 18.77 -5.08
N LEU A 61 2.09 18.89 -3.80
CA LEU A 61 3.04 19.10 -2.70
C LEU A 61 4.05 17.95 -2.56
N LEU A 62 3.61 16.71 -2.76
CA LEU A 62 4.51 15.55 -2.74
C LEU A 62 5.46 15.54 -3.94
N ALA A 63 4.97 15.85 -5.14
CA ALA A 63 5.77 15.95 -6.35
C ALA A 63 6.87 17.01 -6.20
N GLU A 64 6.51 18.20 -5.71
CA GLU A 64 7.46 19.26 -5.45
C GLU A 64 8.49 18.86 -4.38
N SER A 65 8.07 18.18 -3.32
CA SER A 65 8.99 17.70 -2.27
C SER A 65 10.05 16.75 -2.83
N VAL A 66 9.65 15.73 -3.62
CA VAL A 66 10.60 14.77 -4.20
C VAL A 66 11.49 15.41 -5.26
N LYS A 67 10.98 16.39 -5.99
CA LYS A 67 11.76 17.20 -6.93
C LYS A 67 12.84 18.01 -6.22
N ILE A 68 12.50 18.72 -5.15
CA ILE A 68 13.47 19.46 -4.32
C ILE A 68 14.55 18.51 -3.78
N MET A 69 14.20 17.33 -3.30
CA MET A 69 15.20 16.34 -2.85
C MET A 69 16.22 16.02 -3.94
N ARG A 70 15.78 15.79 -5.18
CA ARG A 70 16.66 15.45 -6.30
C ARG A 70 17.45 16.63 -6.81
N THR A 71 16.80 17.79 -7.04
CA THR A 71 17.38 18.90 -7.79
C THR A 71 18.10 19.90 -6.89
N ALA A 72 17.47 20.36 -5.82
CA ALA A 72 18.04 21.37 -4.95
C ALA A 72 18.95 20.79 -3.86
N LEU A 73 18.60 19.62 -3.31
CA LEU A 73 19.37 18.98 -2.23
C LEU A 73 20.34 17.91 -2.73
N GLY A 74 20.34 17.57 -4.02
CA GLY A 74 21.26 16.60 -4.62
C GLY A 74 21.16 15.19 -4.01
N TYR A 75 19.99 14.81 -3.49
CA TYR A 75 19.83 13.51 -2.85
C TYR A 75 19.77 12.39 -3.87
N HIS A 76 20.73 11.47 -3.83
CA HIS A 76 20.86 10.33 -4.74
C HIS A 76 20.36 9.00 -4.14
N GLY A 77 19.95 8.99 -2.88
CA GLY A 77 19.39 7.80 -2.21
C GLY A 77 18.02 7.41 -2.75
N PHE A 78 17.52 6.24 -2.33
CA PHE A 78 16.25 5.71 -2.78
C PHE A 78 15.06 6.53 -2.25
N ILE A 79 14.16 6.94 -3.14
CA ILE A 79 12.93 7.66 -2.81
C ILE A 79 11.70 6.78 -3.18
N HIS A 80 10.92 6.42 -2.17
CA HIS A 80 9.60 5.83 -2.33
C HIS A 80 8.53 6.89 -2.05
N ALA A 81 7.74 7.25 -3.05
CA ALA A 81 6.70 8.26 -2.90
C ALA A 81 5.28 7.63 -2.94
N LYS A 82 4.42 8.13 -2.06
CA LYS A 82 3.01 7.78 -2.05
C LYS A 82 2.27 8.53 -3.16
N VAL A 83 1.31 7.86 -3.78
CA VAL A 83 0.35 8.46 -4.71
C VAL A 83 -1.02 8.49 -4.04
N MET A 84 -1.65 9.67 -4.09
CA MET A 84 -2.96 9.87 -3.51
C MET A 84 -4.05 9.20 -4.36
N PRO A 85 -5.06 8.56 -3.75
CA PRO A 85 -6.19 8.01 -4.48
C PRO A 85 -6.90 9.07 -5.30
N GLY A 86 -7.04 8.83 -6.62
CA GLY A 86 -7.70 9.74 -7.54
C GLY A 86 -6.87 10.94 -7.99
N ALA A 87 -5.58 10.99 -7.68
CA ALA A 87 -4.70 12.08 -8.12
C ALA A 87 -4.57 12.14 -9.65
N ASP A 88 -4.43 13.37 -10.16
CA ASP A 88 -4.26 13.64 -11.58
C ASP A 88 -3.05 12.90 -12.17
N PRO A 89 -3.19 12.26 -13.34
CA PRO A 89 -2.12 11.54 -14.01
C PRO A 89 -0.84 12.35 -14.26
N LEU A 90 -0.95 13.66 -14.51
CA LEU A 90 0.22 14.53 -14.74
C LEU A 90 1.02 14.73 -13.45
N LEU A 91 0.33 14.88 -12.31
CA LEU A 91 0.97 14.99 -11.00
C LEU A 91 1.64 13.68 -10.59
N ILE A 92 1.01 12.53 -10.93
CA ILE A 92 1.61 11.22 -10.74
C ILE A 92 2.88 11.07 -11.59
N ALA A 93 2.82 11.50 -12.86
CA ALA A 93 3.97 11.48 -13.77
C ALA A 93 5.12 12.35 -13.26
N GLU A 94 4.82 13.57 -12.79
CA GLU A 94 5.83 14.46 -12.21
C GLU A 94 6.48 13.86 -10.96
N THR A 95 5.67 13.27 -10.05
CA THR A 95 6.20 12.56 -8.88
C THR A 95 7.13 11.41 -9.29
N GLY A 96 6.73 10.64 -10.31
CA GLY A 96 7.47 9.47 -10.80
C GLY A 96 8.83 9.80 -11.43
N ARG A 97 9.00 11.00 -11.96
CA ARG A 97 10.28 11.46 -12.53
C ARG A 97 11.41 11.56 -11.49
N TYR A 98 11.04 11.81 -10.25
CA TYR A 98 12.00 12.06 -9.15
C TYR A 98 12.02 10.95 -8.10
N ALA A 99 11.06 10.03 -8.14
CA ALA A 99 10.99 8.89 -7.24
C ALA A 99 11.53 7.60 -7.89
N ASP A 100 12.05 6.67 -7.09
CA ASP A 100 12.46 5.33 -7.55
C ASP A 100 11.30 4.34 -7.48
N ARG A 101 10.35 4.59 -6.58
CA ARG A 101 9.15 3.77 -6.39
C ARG A 101 7.93 4.61 -6.10
N LEU A 102 6.81 4.21 -6.70
CA LEU A 102 5.50 4.76 -6.38
C LEU A 102 4.62 3.73 -5.69
N SER A 103 3.67 4.17 -4.87
CA SER A 103 2.67 3.28 -4.28
C SER A 103 1.31 3.93 -4.11
N VAL A 104 0.28 3.19 -4.49
CA VAL A 104 -1.12 3.48 -4.18
C VAL A 104 -1.65 2.36 -3.30
N ASN A 105 -2.21 2.66 -2.13
CA ASN A 105 -2.73 1.62 -1.27
C ASN A 105 -4.07 1.09 -1.77
N ILE A 106 -4.18 -0.24 -1.89
CA ILE A 106 -5.46 -0.91 -2.20
C ILE A 106 -6.37 -1.00 -0.97
N GLU A 107 -5.80 -1.00 0.22
CA GLU A 107 -6.41 -1.04 1.55
C GLU A 107 -7.21 -2.30 1.85
N VAL A 108 -8.15 -2.70 1.01
CA VAL A 108 -9.11 -3.80 1.25
C VAL A 108 -9.08 -4.83 0.13
N ALA A 109 -9.41 -6.09 0.47
CA ALA A 109 -9.45 -7.16 -0.52
C ALA A 109 -10.70 -7.09 -1.43
N GLN A 110 -11.81 -6.58 -0.91
CA GLN A 110 -13.10 -6.50 -1.62
C GLN A 110 -13.56 -5.06 -1.77
N SER A 111 -14.19 -4.73 -2.92
CA SER A 111 -14.71 -3.38 -3.18
C SER A 111 -15.75 -2.91 -2.18
N SER A 112 -16.57 -3.82 -1.66
CA SER A 112 -17.55 -3.53 -0.60
C SER A 112 -16.91 -3.05 0.70
N GLY A 113 -15.64 -3.40 0.93
CA GLY A 113 -14.89 -2.96 2.10
C GLY A 113 -14.68 -1.45 2.16
N TYR A 114 -14.56 -0.77 1.01
CA TYR A 114 -14.41 0.68 1.00
C TYR A 114 -15.59 1.39 1.65
N GLN A 115 -16.82 0.92 1.40
CA GLN A 115 -18.02 1.52 1.99
C GLN A 115 -18.07 1.37 3.51
N LYS A 116 -17.40 0.33 4.04
CA LYS A 116 -17.33 0.08 5.48
C LYS A 116 -16.28 0.98 6.16
N ILE A 117 -15.07 1.08 5.59
CA ILE A 117 -13.92 1.64 6.31
C ILE A 117 -13.26 2.86 5.64
N ALA A 118 -13.59 3.19 4.39
CA ALA A 118 -12.94 4.26 3.63
C ALA A 118 -13.86 4.83 2.55
N LYS A 119 -15.00 5.40 2.93
CA LYS A 119 -16.11 5.81 2.03
C LYS A 119 -15.70 6.76 0.88
N GLN A 120 -14.64 7.55 1.05
CA GLN A 120 -14.11 8.43 0.00
C GLN A 120 -13.15 7.73 -0.96
N LYS A 121 -12.79 6.47 -0.68
CA LYS A 121 -12.01 5.62 -1.57
C LYS A 121 -12.95 4.66 -2.30
N ASN A 122 -12.58 4.33 -3.52
CA ASN A 122 -13.24 3.31 -4.31
C ASN A 122 -12.21 2.61 -5.20
N ARG A 123 -12.64 1.55 -5.85
CA ARG A 123 -11.76 0.76 -6.70
C ARG A 123 -11.19 1.56 -7.87
N GLU A 124 -11.96 2.46 -8.44
CA GLU A 124 -11.58 3.26 -9.59
C GLU A 124 -10.48 4.26 -9.25
N ASN A 125 -10.66 5.06 -8.18
CA ASN A 125 -9.68 6.09 -7.79
C ASN A 125 -8.35 5.51 -7.26
N ILE A 126 -8.27 4.18 -7.09
CA ILE A 126 -7.04 3.47 -6.72
C ILE A 126 -6.44 2.72 -7.92
N LEU A 127 -7.25 1.99 -8.68
CA LEU A 127 -6.74 1.16 -9.77
C LEU A 127 -6.39 1.97 -11.02
N THR A 128 -7.05 3.11 -11.26
CA THR A 128 -6.70 4.03 -12.35
C THR A 128 -5.28 4.58 -12.19
N PRO A 129 -4.89 5.17 -11.05
CA PRO A 129 -3.50 5.53 -10.77
C PRO A 129 -2.51 4.36 -10.91
N MET A 130 -2.83 3.17 -10.38
CA MET A 130 -1.97 1.99 -10.54
C MET A 130 -1.75 1.64 -12.01
N GLY A 131 -2.80 1.70 -12.83
CA GLY A 131 -2.72 1.44 -14.27
C GLY A 131 -1.89 2.50 -14.99
N HIS A 132 -2.02 3.77 -14.58
CA HIS A 132 -1.21 4.85 -15.13
C HIS A 132 0.27 4.63 -14.81
N ILE A 133 0.62 4.37 -13.56
CA ILE A 133 1.99 4.09 -13.12
C ILE A 133 2.58 2.90 -13.89
N ALA A 134 1.82 1.80 -14.05
CA ALA A 134 2.30 0.63 -14.78
C ALA A 134 2.66 0.94 -16.23
N ARG A 135 1.84 1.73 -16.93
CA ARG A 135 2.12 2.17 -18.30
C ARG A 135 3.33 3.10 -18.37
N GLN A 136 3.47 4.04 -17.44
CA GLN A 136 4.60 4.95 -17.38
C GLN A 136 5.93 4.22 -17.11
N ILE A 137 5.95 3.24 -16.21
CA ILE A 137 7.14 2.41 -15.96
C ILE A 137 7.57 1.67 -17.23
N LEU A 138 6.64 1.15 -18.02
CA LEU A 138 6.94 0.47 -19.27
C LEU A 138 7.44 1.45 -20.33
N GLY A 139 6.70 2.53 -20.57
CA GLY A 139 7.07 3.55 -21.56
C GLY A 139 8.42 4.19 -21.26
N ALA A 140 8.67 4.56 -20.00
CA ALA A 140 9.93 5.15 -19.58
C ALA A 140 11.14 4.23 -19.80
N LYS A 141 10.97 2.92 -19.61
CA LYS A 141 11.99 1.91 -19.88
C LYS A 141 12.32 1.84 -21.38
N ASP A 142 11.31 1.85 -22.23
CA ASP A 142 11.46 1.76 -23.68
C ASP A 142 12.05 3.06 -24.25
N GLU A 143 11.60 4.20 -23.75
CA GLU A 143 12.05 5.54 -24.18
C GLU A 143 13.31 6.05 -23.46
N ARG A 144 13.83 5.31 -22.50
CA ARG A 144 14.96 5.70 -21.62
C ARG A 144 14.72 7.04 -20.91
N GLN A 145 13.46 7.32 -20.56
CA GLN A 145 13.09 8.50 -19.80
C GLN A 145 13.18 8.26 -18.28
N PRO A 146 13.54 9.28 -17.48
CA PRO A 146 13.56 9.13 -16.03
C PRO A 146 12.13 8.95 -15.49
N PHE A 147 11.88 7.81 -14.88
CA PHE A 147 10.63 7.51 -14.15
C PHE A 147 10.89 6.42 -13.11
N ALA A 148 10.03 6.33 -12.11
CA ALA A 148 10.06 5.27 -11.09
C ALA A 148 10.17 3.88 -11.73
N VAL A 149 11.03 3.03 -11.17
CA VAL A 149 11.29 1.68 -11.73
C VAL A 149 10.37 0.61 -11.18
N SER A 150 9.56 0.92 -10.19
CA SER A 150 8.64 -0.04 -9.56
C SER A 150 7.46 0.63 -8.90
N GLN A 151 6.37 -0.13 -8.77
CA GLN A 151 5.24 0.24 -7.91
C GLN A 151 4.89 -0.86 -6.92
N THR A 152 4.27 -0.46 -5.82
CA THR A 152 3.82 -1.34 -4.75
C THR A 152 2.43 -0.93 -4.26
N THR A 153 1.80 -1.78 -3.47
CA THR A 153 0.55 -1.46 -2.77
C THR A 153 0.57 -1.99 -1.35
N GLN A 154 -0.37 -1.54 -0.54
CA GLN A 154 -0.58 -2.04 0.82
C GLN A 154 -2.05 -2.43 0.99
N LEU A 155 -2.26 -3.55 1.68
CA LEU A 155 -3.55 -4.13 2.02
C LEU A 155 -3.59 -4.40 3.52
N MET A 156 -4.69 -4.03 4.17
CA MET A 156 -4.95 -4.37 5.58
C MET A 156 -5.70 -5.70 5.64
N ALA A 157 -5.11 -6.70 6.26
CA ALA A 157 -5.76 -7.98 6.49
C ALA A 157 -6.61 -7.95 7.78
N GLY A 158 -7.81 -8.52 7.70
CA GLY A 158 -8.74 -8.61 8.81
C GLY A 158 -9.60 -7.38 9.03
N SER A 159 -9.60 -6.42 8.09
CA SER A 159 -10.33 -5.16 8.23
C SER A 159 -11.81 -5.24 7.86
N THR A 160 -12.20 -6.18 6.99
CA THR A 160 -13.56 -6.25 6.42
C THR A 160 -14.17 -7.65 6.42
N GLY A 161 -13.54 -8.60 7.12
CA GLY A 161 -13.99 -9.99 7.22
C GLY A 161 -13.58 -10.85 6.01
N GLU A 162 -12.63 -10.40 5.23
CA GLU A 162 -12.10 -11.12 4.07
C GLU A 162 -11.29 -12.37 4.47
N SER A 163 -11.37 -13.41 3.66
CA SER A 163 -10.54 -14.60 3.78
C SER A 163 -9.14 -14.39 3.18
N ASP A 164 -8.17 -15.22 3.59
CA ASP A 164 -6.83 -15.20 2.99
C ASP A 164 -6.87 -15.59 1.50
N ARG A 165 -7.80 -16.48 1.10
CA ARG A 165 -8.07 -16.77 -0.31
C ARG A 165 -8.40 -15.52 -1.12
N GLN A 166 -9.28 -14.65 -0.60
CA GLN A 166 -9.63 -13.39 -1.27
C GLN A 166 -8.45 -12.43 -1.36
N ILE A 167 -7.62 -12.37 -0.31
CA ILE A 167 -6.40 -11.57 -0.28
C ILE A 167 -5.41 -12.10 -1.33
N MET A 168 -5.16 -13.40 -1.38
CA MET A 168 -4.21 -14.01 -2.31
C MET A 168 -4.68 -13.90 -3.77
N ALA A 169 -5.97 -14.10 -4.04
CA ALA A 169 -6.56 -13.94 -5.37
C ALA A 169 -6.43 -12.47 -5.87
N LEU A 170 -6.72 -11.49 -5.00
CA LEU A 170 -6.52 -10.09 -5.35
C LEU A 170 -5.04 -9.79 -5.61
N SER A 171 -4.14 -10.25 -4.73
CA SER A 171 -2.70 -10.00 -4.89
C SER A 171 -2.18 -10.54 -6.20
N ALA A 172 -2.52 -11.77 -6.58
CA ALA A 172 -2.16 -12.38 -7.86
C ALA A 172 -2.68 -11.56 -9.06
N ALA A 173 -3.94 -11.10 -8.99
CA ALA A 173 -4.52 -10.25 -10.04
C ALA A 173 -3.79 -8.89 -10.16
N LEU A 174 -3.42 -8.27 -9.04
CA LEU A 174 -2.68 -7.01 -9.01
C LEU A 174 -1.26 -7.16 -9.58
N TYR A 175 -0.54 -8.20 -9.20
CA TYR A 175 0.78 -8.51 -9.78
C TYR A 175 0.69 -8.67 -11.30
N LYS A 176 -0.25 -9.48 -11.77
CA LYS A 176 -0.43 -9.74 -13.21
C LYS A 176 -0.81 -8.48 -13.98
N LYS A 177 -1.79 -7.72 -13.48
CA LYS A 177 -2.38 -6.59 -14.21
C LYS A 177 -1.56 -5.32 -14.14
N TYR A 178 -1.00 -5.02 -12.95
CA TYR A 178 -0.33 -3.75 -12.69
C TYR A 178 1.18 -3.88 -12.49
N ARG A 179 1.73 -5.08 -12.67
CA ARG A 179 3.18 -5.36 -12.55
C ARG A 179 3.77 -4.86 -11.24
N LEU A 180 3.04 -5.07 -10.15
CA LEU A 180 3.50 -4.65 -8.83
C LEU A 180 4.82 -5.35 -8.47
N LYS A 181 5.70 -4.65 -7.79
CA LYS A 181 6.90 -5.24 -7.20
C LYS A 181 6.56 -6.01 -5.93
N ARG A 182 5.58 -5.52 -5.14
CA ARG A 182 5.15 -6.14 -3.89
C ARG A 182 3.77 -5.64 -3.46
N VAL A 183 3.00 -6.54 -2.85
CA VAL A 183 1.87 -6.23 -1.98
C VAL A 183 2.37 -6.27 -0.55
N TYR A 184 2.19 -5.19 0.22
CA TYR A 184 2.46 -5.16 1.65
C TYR A 184 1.20 -5.51 2.42
N TYR A 185 1.29 -6.51 3.28
CA TYR A 185 0.21 -6.92 4.18
C TYR A 185 0.42 -6.29 5.54
N THR A 186 -0.57 -5.60 6.05
CA THR A 186 -0.56 -5.03 7.40
C THR A 186 -1.73 -5.57 8.20
N PRO A 187 -1.54 -5.87 9.49
CA PRO A 187 -2.64 -6.30 10.32
C PRO A 187 -3.59 -5.12 10.57
N PHE A 188 -4.88 -5.36 10.45
CA PHE A 188 -5.85 -4.39 10.95
C PHE A 188 -5.71 -4.27 12.47
N SER A 189 -5.70 -3.05 12.97
CA SER A 189 -5.68 -2.76 14.39
C SER A 189 -6.69 -1.66 14.69
N TYR A 190 -7.63 -1.95 15.57
CA TYR A 190 -8.58 -0.97 16.06
C TYR A 190 -7.88 0.05 16.97
N LEU A 191 -8.11 1.34 16.73
CA LEU A 191 -7.53 2.41 17.54
C LEU A 191 -8.51 2.74 18.69
N HIS A 192 -8.43 2.02 19.79
CA HIS A 192 -9.33 2.17 20.95
C HIS A 192 -9.39 3.58 21.55
N GLU A 193 -8.35 4.37 21.38
CA GLU A 193 -8.26 5.73 21.97
C GLU A 193 -8.98 6.80 21.16
N ALA A 194 -9.56 6.46 20.04
CA ALA A 194 -10.23 7.41 19.17
C ALA A 194 -11.71 7.54 19.53
N LYS A 195 -12.08 8.48 20.40
CA LYS A 195 -13.48 8.91 20.58
C LYS A 195 -14.11 9.16 19.21
N GLY A 196 -15.29 8.58 18.94
CA GLY A 196 -15.98 8.64 17.63
C GLY A 196 -15.67 7.47 16.69
N TYR A 197 -15.01 6.41 17.14
CA TYR A 197 -14.82 5.15 16.41
C TYR A 197 -15.95 4.13 16.63
N GLU A 198 -17.06 4.53 17.20
CA GLU A 198 -18.26 3.71 17.39
C GLU A 198 -18.98 3.38 16.07
N GLU A 199 -18.20 3.14 15.01
CA GLU A 199 -18.74 2.59 13.78
C GLU A 199 -18.90 1.10 13.98
N GLU A 200 -20.15 0.64 14.11
CA GLU A 200 -20.63 -0.70 14.42
C GLU A 200 -20.11 -1.85 13.53
N HIS A 201 -19.19 -1.56 12.60
CA HIS A 201 -18.77 -2.47 11.54
C HIS A 201 -17.27 -2.80 11.51
N LEU A 202 -16.48 -2.22 12.43
CA LEU A 202 -15.04 -2.52 12.48
C LEU A 202 -14.77 -3.73 13.39
N PRO A 203 -13.86 -4.63 12.99
CA PRO A 203 -13.44 -5.71 13.88
C PRO A 203 -12.84 -5.16 15.17
N LEU A 204 -13.36 -5.59 16.33
CA LEU A 204 -12.85 -5.18 17.64
C LEU A 204 -11.51 -5.83 17.99
N GLN A 205 -11.18 -6.94 17.35
CA GLN A 205 -9.95 -7.67 17.58
C GLN A 205 -8.88 -7.29 16.55
N LYS A 206 -7.68 -7.09 17.04
CA LYS A 206 -6.50 -6.90 16.21
C LYS A 206 -6.21 -8.19 15.44
N THR A 207 -5.94 -8.07 14.15
CA THR A 207 -5.46 -9.19 13.34
C THR A 207 -4.10 -9.66 13.87
N PRO A 208 -3.93 -10.97 14.15
CA PRO A 208 -2.68 -11.47 14.71
C PRO A 208 -1.52 -11.36 13.72
N TYR A 209 -0.32 -11.09 14.22
CA TYR A 209 0.87 -10.91 13.36
C TYR A 209 1.28 -12.18 12.62
N TRP A 210 1.00 -13.38 13.17
CA TRP A 210 1.30 -14.62 12.47
C TRP A 210 0.60 -14.71 11.12
N ARG A 211 -0.64 -14.18 11.01
CA ARG A 211 -1.39 -14.13 9.74
C ARG A 211 -0.63 -13.35 8.67
N MET A 212 0.06 -12.26 9.06
CA MET A 212 0.92 -11.52 8.12
C MET A 212 2.11 -12.34 7.66
N ALA A 213 2.77 -13.05 8.57
CA ALA A 213 3.87 -13.95 8.23
C ALA A 213 3.42 -15.02 7.22
N ARG A 214 2.25 -15.63 7.45
CA ARG A 214 1.67 -16.62 6.55
C ARG A 214 1.30 -16.05 5.19
N LEU A 215 0.70 -14.85 5.16
CA LEU A 215 0.39 -14.16 3.90
C LEU A 215 1.67 -13.87 3.09
N TYR A 216 2.74 -13.41 3.73
CA TYR A 216 4.02 -13.20 3.03
C TYR A 216 4.65 -14.52 2.55
N GLN A 217 4.53 -15.62 3.29
CA GLN A 217 4.98 -16.94 2.85
C GLN A 217 4.18 -17.42 1.64
N ALA A 218 2.85 -17.33 1.68
CA ALA A 218 1.95 -17.66 0.58
C ALA A 218 2.22 -16.80 -0.67
N ASP A 219 2.37 -15.48 -0.49
CA ASP A 219 2.72 -14.55 -1.56
C ASP A 219 4.05 -14.94 -2.23
N ARG A 220 5.06 -15.33 -1.45
CA ARG A 220 6.34 -15.77 -1.98
C ARG A 220 6.22 -17.09 -2.78
N LEU A 221 5.39 -18.03 -2.35
CA LEU A 221 5.12 -19.26 -3.10
C LEU A 221 4.50 -18.95 -4.46
N THR A 222 3.53 -18.04 -4.50
CA THR A 222 2.87 -17.65 -5.75
C THR A 222 3.79 -16.83 -6.67
N GLN A 223 4.67 -15.99 -6.13
CA GLN A 223 5.54 -15.12 -6.94
C GLN A 223 6.79 -15.81 -7.47
N LEU A 224 7.34 -16.79 -6.76
CA LEU A 224 8.66 -17.36 -7.04
C LEU A 224 8.65 -18.84 -7.37
N TYR A 225 7.63 -19.59 -6.91
CA TYR A 225 7.62 -21.04 -7.01
C TYR A 225 6.48 -21.59 -7.87
N GLY A 226 5.74 -20.71 -8.56
CA GLY A 226 4.69 -21.12 -9.49
C GLY A 226 3.39 -21.60 -8.86
N PHE A 227 3.24 -21.48 -7.54
CA PHE A 227 1.98 -21.79 -6.86
C PHE A 227 0.88 -20.81 -7.29
N THR A 228 -0.34 -21.29 -7.38
CA THR A 228 -1.52 -20.46 -7.58
C THR A 228 -2.15 -20.07 -6.23
N PRO A 229 -3.01 -19.06 -6.17
CA PRO A 229 -3.81 -18.80 -4.97
C PRO A 229 -4.63 -20.01 -4.52
N ASP A 230 -5.09 -20.84 -5.44
CA ASP A 230 -5.87 -22.05 -5.13
C ASP A 230 -5.01 -23.15 -4.49
N ASP A 231 -3.73 -23.24 -4.83
CA ASP A 231 -2.81 -24.18 -4.19
C ASP A 231 -2.59 -23.85 -2.72
N VAL A 232 -2.41 -22.56 -2.40
CA VAL A 232 -2.10 -22.12 -1.03
C VAL A 232 -3.33 -21.90 -0.16
N THR A 233 -4.45 -21.46 -0.76
CA THR A 233 -5.73 -21.20 -0.07
C THR A 233 -6.90 -21.75 -0.88
N PRO A 234 -7.07 -23.09 -0.97
CA PRO A 234 -8.20 -23.68 -1.69
C PRO A 234 -9.54 -23.30 -1.07
N GLU A 235 -10.62 -23.48 -1.81
CA GLU A 235 -11.97 -23.13 -1.35
C GLU A 235 -12.35 -23.88 -0.07
N SER A 236 -11.91 -25.13 0.07
CA SER A 236 -12.11 -25.95 1.27
C SER A 236 -11.33 -25.48 2.50
N ALA A 237 -10.27 -24.66 2.32
CA ALA A 237 -9.44 -24.10 3.39
C ALA A 237 -9.05 -22.64 3.04
N PRO A 238 -10.01 -21.70 3.13
CA PRO A 238 -9.80 -20.32 2.64
C PRO A 238 -8.95 -19.45 3.57
N PHE A 239 -8.54 -19.97 4.73
CA PHE A 239 -7.69 -19.29 5.69
C PHE A 239 -6.37 -20.05 5.88
N LEU A 240 -5.28 -19.30 6.00
CA LEU A 240 -3.96 -19.81 6.37
C LEU A 240 -3.96 -20.23 7.85
N GLN A 241 -3.10 -21.17 8.20
CA GLN A 241 -3.03 -21.76 9.54
C GLN A 241 -1.90 -21.12 10.36
N GLU A 242 -2.11 -21.01 11.67
CA GLU A 242 -1.08 -20.49 12.58
C GLU A 242 0.10 -21.47 12.70
N ASP A 243 -0.19 -22.75 12.95
CA ASP A 243 0.79 -23.77 13.28
C ASP A 243 1.47 -24.40 12.06
N LEU A 244 0.97 -24.14 10.85
CA LEU A 244 1.43 -24.77 9.63
C LEU A 244 1.71 -23.73 8.54
N ASP A 245 2.93 -23.74 7.98
CA ASP A 245 3.25 -22.87 6.87
C ASP A 245 2.53 -23.29 5.56
N PRO A 246 2.31 -22.36 4.61
CA PRO A 246 1.51 -22.65 3.42
C PRO A 246 2.07 -23.78 2.53
N LYS A 247 3.40 -23.94 2.46
CA LYS A 247 4.02 -25.01 1.68
C LYS A 247 3.79 -26.37 2.33
N ALA A 248 3.98 -26.46 3.64
CA ALA A 248 3.71 -27.70 4.39
C ALA A 248 2.22 -28.04 4.36
N ALA A 249 1.34 -27.06 4.47
CA ALA A 249 -0.10 -27.25 4.33
C ALA A 249 -0.48 -27.80 2.95
N TRP A 250 0.14 -27.30 1.88
CA TRP A 250 -0.03 -27.82 0.53
C TRP A 250 0.48 -29.26 0.43
N ALA A 251 1.70 -29.56 0.91
CA ALA A 251 2.30 -30.89 0.87
C ALA A 251 1.45 -31.97 1.58
N LEU A 252 0.87 -31.62 2.72
CA LEU A 252 -0.03 -32.53 3.45
C LEU A 252 -1.33 -32.84 2.69
N ARG A 253 -1.76 -31.95 1.82
CA ARG A 253 -2.92 -32.20 0.93
C ARG A 253 -2.57 -32.96 -0.35
N HIS A 254 -1.26 -33.08 -0.67
CA HIS A 254 -0.76 -33.66 -1.92
C HIS A 254 0.38 -34.66 -1.62
N LEU A 255 0.14 -35.59 -0.70
CA LEU A 255 1.15 -36.59 -0.29
C LEU A 255 1.62 -37.47 -1.45
N ASP A 256 0.78 -37.65 -2.46
CA ASP A 256 1.07 -38.35 -3.71
C ASP A 256 2.07 -37.63 -4.61
N GLN A 257 2.26 -36.32 -4.42
CA GLN A 257 3.19 -35.48 -5.18
C GLN A 257 4.44 -35.08 -4.38
N PHE A 258 4.60 -35.59 -3.18
CA PHE A 258 5.72 -35.28 -2.32
C PHE A 258 6.86 -36.32 -2.49
N PRO A 259 8.19 -35.96 -2.47
CA PRO A 259 8.74 -34.60 -2.34
C PRO A 259 8.65 -33.76 -3.63
N VAL A 260 8.47 -32.45 -3.49
CA VAL A 260 8.38 -31.48 -4.58
C VAL A 260 9.72 -30.81 -4.81
#